data_f58f823e66d36be9ab12a57fd1dc5337
#
_entry.id   f58f823e66d36be9ab12a57fd1dc5337
#
_cell.length_a   1.000
_cell.length_b   1.000
_cell.length_c   1.000
_cell.angle_alpha   90.00
_cell.angle_beta   90.00
_cell.angle_gamma   90.00
#
_symmetry.space_group_name_H-M   'P 1'
#
loop_
_entity.id
_entity.type
_entity.pdbx_description
1 polymer ?
#
loop_
_entity_poly.entity_id
_entity_poly.type
_entity_poly.pdbx_seq_one_letter_code
_entity_poly.pdbx_strand_id
1 'polypeptide(L)'
;MGETRFHLVAEYIVHVEEYYRELRRVQGYTGPHRIYLAADELMVSSQIVDQFPHLEVLHNASFTAMAQNKNTRYSEKSLHGVLMDVMHLSECDFLVCAFSSQVCRLAFELMQTKGVDASKRFVSLDDTYYFGGGKFELLQAVERHEALDGDIVLEIGDVIQNHARPDGWRWKGVNTRTGEVGMYPAYKVVPYQDADTFQRW
;
A
#
# COMPACT_ATOMS: atom_id res chain seq x y z
N MET A 1 -10.69 15.56 -8.07
CA MET A 1 -10.06 14.32 -7.59
C MET A 1 -10.00 13.43 -8.81
N GLY A 2 -8.82 13.15 -9.33
CA GLY A 2 -8.66 12.20 -10.45
C GLY A 2 -9.03 10.81 -9.97
N GLU A 3 -9.76 10.07 -10.79
CA GLU A 3 -9.97 8.64 -10.57
C GLU A 3 -8.60 7.95 -10.53
N THR A 4 -8.49 6.98 -9.66
CA THR A 4 -7.33 6.13 -9.45
C THR A 4 -6.80 5.59 -10.76
N ARG A 5 -5.49 5.56 -10.93
CA ARG A 5 -4.88 4.80 -12.03
C ARG A 5 -5.34 3.34 -11.95
N PHE A 6 -5.80 2.81 -13.05
CA PHE A 6 -6.12 1.38 -13.15
C PHE A 6 -4.83 0.56 -13.02
N HIS A 7 -4.84 -0.40 -12.10
CA HIS A 7 -3.74 -1.34 -11.88
C HIS A 7 -4.11 -2.73 -12.40
N LEU A 8 -3.18 -3.36 -13.09
CA LEU A 8 -3.35 -4.72 -13.57
C LEU A 8 -3.24 -5.72 -12.40
N VAL A 9 -3.95 -6.84 -12.49
CA VAL A 9 -3.86 -7.94 -11.50
C VAL A 9 -2.42 -8.35 -11.24
N ALA A 10 -1.60 -8.44 -12.28
CA ALA A 10 -0.20 -8.82 -12.17
C ALA A 10 0.62 -7.86 -11.28
N GLU A 11 0.28 -6.56 -11.24
CA GLU A 11 0.97 -5.58 -10.38
C GLU A 11 0.76 -5.91 -8.89
N TYR A 12 -0.44 -6.36 -8.51
CA TYR A 12 -0.72 -6.82 -7.14
C TYR A 12 0.01 -8.13 -6.82
N ILE A 13 -0.02 -9.09 -7.76
CA ILE A 13 0.54 -10.42 -7.52
C ILE A 13 2.06 -10.41 -7.36
N VAL A 14 2.78 -9.49 -8.01
CA VAL A 14 4.22 -9.31 -7.77
C VAL A 14 4.52 -9.12 -6.29
N HIS A 15 3.76 -8.29 -5.58
CA HIS A 15 3.97 -8.03 -4.16
C HIS A 15 3.51 -9.19 -3.26
N VAL A 16 2.49 -9.94 -3.68
CA VAL A 16 2.10 -11.19 -3.01
C VAL A 16 3.24 -12.20 -3.08
N GLU A 17 3.85 -12.38 -4.25
CA GLU A 17 4.98 -13.29 -4.44
C GLU A 17 6.23 -12.84 -3.67
N GLU A 18 6.48 -11.54 -3.59
CA GLU A 18 7.55 -10.98 -2.76
C GLU A 18 7.34 -11.32 -1.29
N TYR A 19 6.11 -11.12 -0.77
CA TYR A 19 5.77 -11.46 0.60
C TYR A 19 6.02 -12.93 0.90
N TYR A 20 5.54 -13.86 0.08
CA TYR A 20 5.74 -15.29 0.31
C TYR A 20 7.19 -15.74 0.16
N ARG A 21 7.96 -15.09 -0.73
CA ARG A 21 9.40 -15.31 -0.87
C ARG A 21 10.15 -14.93 0.42
N GLU A 22 9.83 -13.76 0.98
CA GLU A 22 10.43 -13.30 2.23
C GLU A 22 9.98 -14.17 3.41
N LEU A 23 8.71 -14.55 3.47
CA LEU A 23 8.19 -15.46 4.51
C LEU A 23 8.93 -16.80 4.50
N ARG A 24 9.17 -17.34 3.30
CA ARG A 24 9.97 -18.56 3.13
C ARG A 24 11.41 -18.36 3.60
N ARG A 25 12.03 -17.27 3.20
CA ARG A 25 13.43 -16.94 3.53
C ARG A 25 13.64 -16.75 5.03
N VAL A 26 12.74 -16.03 5.69
CA VAL A 26 12.90 -15.61 7.10
C VAL A 26 12.37 -16.66 8.07
N GLN A 27 11.23 -17.28 7.75
CA GLN A 27 10.51 -18.18 8.66
C GLN A 27 10.49 -19.64 8.20
N GLY A 28 11.09 -19.96 7.04
CA GLY A 28 11.06 -21.32 6.47
C GLY A 28 9.66 -21.76 6.02
N TYR A 29 8.76 -20.83 5.73
CA TYR A 29 7.39 -21.17 5.35
C TYR A 29 7.33 -21.99 4.06
N THR A 30 6.62 -23.12 4.13
CA THR A 30 6.44 -24.05 2.99
C THR A 30 4.97 -24.37 2.72
N GLY A 31 4.06 -23.66 3.38
CA GLY A 31 2.61 -23.84 3.21
C GLY A 31 2.07 -23.25 1.89
N PRO A 32 0.76 -23.39 1.64
CA PRO A 32 0.12 -22.84 0.44
C PRO A 32 0.15 -21.32 0.44
N HIS A 33 0.30 -20.74 -0.76
CA HIS A 33 0.18 -19.31 -0.95
C HIS A 33 -1.31 -18.94 -1.03
N ARG A 34 -1.88 -18.44 0.06
CA ARG A 34 -3.30 -18.06 0.18
C ARG A 34 -3.47 -16.57 0.04
N ILE A 35 -4.45 -16.16 -0.75
CA ILE A 35 -4.85 -14.76 -0.85
C ILE A 35 -6.34 -14.61 -0.57
N TYR A 36 -6.72 -13.59 0.21
CA TYR A 36 -8.09 -13.14 0.30
C TYR A 36 -8.29 -12.01 -0.72
N LEU A 37 -9.22 -12.22 -1.65
CA LEU A 37 -9.52 -11.26 -2.72
C LEU A 37 -10.82 -10.52 -2.43
N ALA A 38 -10.73 -9.22 -2.23
CA ALA A 38 -11.84 -8.28 -2.24
C ALA A 38 -11.81 -7.47 -3.54
N ALA A 39 -12.78 -7.64 -4.40
CA ALA A 39 -12.87 -6.96 -5.70
C ALA A 39 -14.34 -6.66 -6.03
N ASP A 40 -14.57 -5.63 -6.82
CA ASP A 40 -15.90 -5.27 -7.34
C ASP A 40 -16.14 -5.75 -8.77
N GLU A 41 -15.24 -6.59 -9.32
CA GLU A 41 -15.35 -7.23 -10.62
C GLU A 41 -15.15 -8.75 -10.52
N LEU A 42 -16.15 -9.51 -10.99
CA LEU A 42 -16.12 -10.98 -10.96
C LEU A 42 -14.98 -11.59 -11.78
N MET A 43 -14.56 -10.92 -12.86
CA MET A 43 -13.49 -11.43 -13.73
C MET A 43 -12.12 -11.47 -13.06
N VAL A 44 -11.89 -10.67 -12.02
CA VAL A 44 -10.58 -10.61 -11.33
C VAL A 44 -10.23 -11.96 -10.70
N SER A 45 -11.18 -12.63 -10.06
CA SER A 45 -10.93 -13.95 -9.45
C SER A 45 -10.57 -15.02 -10.47
N SER A 46 -11.28 -15.08 -11.61
CA SER A 46 -10.95 -16.02 -12.69
C SER A 46 -9.60 -15.71 -13.32
N GLN A 47 -9.29 -14.44 -13.55
CA GLN A 47 -7.97 -14.02 -14.03
C GLN A 47 -6.82 -14.51 -13.13
N ILE A 48 -6.98 -14.38 -11.79
CA ILE A 48 -5.95 -14.85 -10.87
C ILE A 48 -5.80 -16.36 -10.94
N VAL A 49 -6.90 -17.11 -10.92
CA VAL A 49 -6.87 -18.58 -10.99
C VAL A 49 -6.23 -19.07 -12.30
N ASP A 50 -6.53 -18.41 -13.42
CA ASP A 50 -6.01 -18.81 -14.74
C ASP A 50 -4.52 -18.46 -14.91
N GLN A 51 -4.09 -17.28 -14.45
CA GLN A 51 -2.73 -16.79 -14.65
C GLN A 51 -1.76 -17.23 -13.54
N PHE A 52 -2.27 -17.47 -12.31
CA PHE A 52 -1.48 -17.81 -11.12
C PHE A 52 -2.06 -19.04 -10.40
N PRO A 53 -2.10 -20.22 -11.05
CA PRO A 53 -2.78 -21.41 -10.53
C PRO A 53 -2.18 -22.00 -9.25
N HIS A 54 -1.02 -21.53 -8.83
CA HIS A 54 -0.37 -21.91 -7.57
C HIS A 54 -0.89 -21.12 -6.35
N LEU A 55 -1.69 -20.07 -6.57
CA LEU A 55 -2.31 -19.29 -5.52
C LEU A 55 -3.67 -19.88 -5.13
N GLU A 56 -3.89 -20.06 -3.84
CA GLU A 56 -5.22 -20.42 -3.29
C GLU A 56 -6.03 -19.14 -3.06
N VAL A 57 -7.04 -18.89 -3.90
CA VAL A 57 -7.85 -17.67 -3.87
C VAL A 57 -9.09 -17.88 -3.01
N LEU A 58 -9.21 -17.10 -1.95
CA LEU A 58 -10.38 -17.04 -1.09
C LEU A 58 -11.16 -15.76 -1.42
N HIS A 59 -12.41 -15.86 -1.83
CA HIS A 59 -13.26 -14.70 -2.12
C HIS A 59 -14.74 -15.04 -1.95
N ASN A 60 -15.58 -14.01 -1.78
CA ASN A 60 -17.02 -14.19 -1.78
C ASN A 60 -17.63 -13.63 -3.08
N ALA A 61 -17.89 -14.52 -4.04
CA ALA A 61 -18.45 -14.15 -5.34
C ALA A 61 -19.79 -13.42 -5.26
N SER A 62 -20.61 -13.67 -4.20
CA SER A 62 -21.89 -12.99 -4.02
C SER A 62 -21.71 -11.52 -3.61
N PHE A 63 -20.69 -11.19 -2.84
CA PHE A 63 -20.36 -9.81 -2.48
C PHE A 63 -19.87 -9.04 -3.71
N THR A 64 -18.95 -9.63 -4.47
CA THR A 64 -18.46 -9.07 -5.72
C THR A 64 -19.59 -8.81 -6.72
N ALA A 65 -20.50 -9.79 -6.92
CA ALA A 65 -21.64 -9.64 -7.83
C ALA A 65 -22.58 -8.49 -7.42
N MET A 66 -22.81 -8.30 -6.11
CA MET A 66 -23.62 -7.19 -5.62
C MET A 66 -22.93 -5.84 -5.80
N ALA A 67 -21.63 -5.77 -5.59
CA ALA A 67 -20.83 -4.55 -5.77
C ALA A 67 -20.74 -4.15 -7.24
N GLN A 68 -20.61 -5.11 -8.17
CA GLN A 68 -20.53 -4.88 -9.60
C GLN A 68 -21.85 -4.37 -10.21
N ASN A 69 -22.98 -4.84 -9.70
CA ASN A 69 -24.30 -4.49 -10.25
C ASN A 69 -24.76 -3.12 -9.75
N LYS A 70 -24.93 -2.16 -10.65
CA LYS A 70 -25.34 -0.78 -10.35
C LYS A 70 -26.68 -0.69 -9.56
N ASN A 71 -27.59 -1.63 -9.74
CA ASN A 71 -28.88 -1.64 -9.04
C ASN A 71 -28.80 -2.14 -7.60
N THR A 72 -27.78 -2.92 -7.26
CA THR A 72 -27.59 -3.49 -5.93
C THR A 72 -26.40 -2.91 -5.16
N ARG A 73 -25.50 -2.21 -5.83
CA ARG A 73 -24.25 -1.65 -5.26
C ARG A 73 -24.48 -0.82 -3.99
N TYR A 74 -25.59 -0.09 -3.91
CA TYR A 74 -25.92 0.76 -2.75
C TYR A 74 -26.97 0.13 -1.82
N SER A 75 -27.21 -1.18 -1.92
CA SER A 75 -28.10 -1.90 -1.02
C SER A 75 -27.44 -2.20 0.33
N GLU A 76 -28.25 -2.44 1.36
CA GLU A 76 -27.79 -2.88 2.68
C GLU A 76 -26.93 -4.16 2.58
N LYS A 77 -27.34 -5.11 1.73
CA LYS A 77 -26.59 -6.35 1.50
C LYS A 77 -25.23 -6.11 0.88
N SER A 78 -25.12 -5.17 -0.06
CA SER A 78 -23.83 -4.79 -0.66
C SER A 78 -22.92 -4.12 0.36
N LEU A 79 -23.46 -3.21 1.18
CA LEU A 79 -22.72 -2.58 2.27
C LEU A 79 -22.21 -3.64 3.27
N HIS A 80 -23.07 -4.61 3.64
CA HIS A 80 -22.64 -5.72 4.49
C HIS A 80 -21.49 -6.50 3.87
N GLY A 81 -21.53 -6.78 2.55
CA GLY A 81 -20.45 -7.44 1.82
C GLY A 81 -19.13 -6.67 1.90
N VAL A 82 -19.17 -5.34 1.66
CA VAL A 82 -17.99 -4.47 1.77
C VAL A 82 -17.40 -4.48 3.19
N LEU A 83 -18.26 -4.42 4.22
CA LEU A 83 -17.79 -4.47 5.61
C LEU A 83 -17.16 -5.82 5.95
N MET A 84 -17.72 -6.93 5.45
CA MET A 84 -17.12 -8.25 5.62
C MET A 84 -15.76 -8.35 4.91
N ASP A 85 -15.63 -7.82 3.68
CA ASP A 85 -14.35 -7.77 2.97
C ASP A 85 -13.31 -6.96 3.75
N VAL A 86 -13.68 -5.79 4.27
CA VAL A 86 -12.80 -4.96 5.13
C VAL A 86 -12.35 -5.74 6.36
N MET A 87 -13.26 -6.43 7.04
CA MET A 87 -12.94 -7.24 8.21
C MET A 87 -11.95 -8.36 7.87
N HIS A 88 -12.20 -9.12 6.79
CA HIS A 88 -11.30 -10.20 6.37
C HIS A 88 -9.93 -9.66 5.96
N LEU A 89 -9.87 -8.57 5.19
CA LEU A 89 -8.61 -7.93 4.82
C LEU A 89 -7.82 -7.48 6.06
N SER A 90 -8.50 -6.97 7.09
CA SER A 90 -7.84 -6.53 8.33
C SER A 90 -7.28 -7.68 9.18
N GLU A 91 -7.74 -8.92 8.96
CA GLU A 91 -7.23 -10.13 9.61
C GLU A 91 -6.07 -10.79 8.84
N CYS A 92 -5.79 -10.35 7.62
CA CYS A 92 -4.68 -10.89 6.84
C CYS A 92 -3.31 -10.53 7.45
N ASP A 93 -2.29 -11.36 7.19
CA ASP A 93 -0.93 -11.09 7.64
C ASP A 93 -0.27 -9.97 6.86
N PHE A 94 -0.68 -9.75 5.62
CA PHE A 94 -0.12 -8.73 4.74
C PHE A 94 -1.20 -8.20 3.78
N LEU A 95 -1.20 -6.89 3.53
CA LEU A 95 -2.18 -6.21 2.69
C LEU A 95 -1.51 -5.66 1.43
N VAL A 96 -2.01 -6.05 0.25
CA VAL A 96 -1.61 -5.47 -1.04
C VAL A 96 -2.82 -4.79 -1.66
N CYS A 97 -2.75 -3.49 -1.83
CA CYS A 97 -3.89 -2.72 -2.34
C CYS A 97 -3.47 -1.35 -2.89
N ALA A 98 -4.44 -0.53 -3.26
CA ALA A 98 -4.24 0.86 -3.69
C ALA A 98 -4.87 1.79 -2.64
N PHE A 99 -4.09 2.64 -1.98
CA PHE A 99 -4.58 3.53 -0.91
C PHE A 99 -5.40 4.73 -1.40
N SER A 100 -5.51 4.92 -2.70
CA SER A 100 -6.59 5.73 -3.27
C SER A 100 -7.98 5.17 -2.97
N SER A 101 -8.09 3.84 -2.70
CA SER A 101 -9.32 3.19 -2.23
C SER A 101 -9.54 3.41 -0.73
N GLN A 102 -10.71 3.96 -0.36
CA GLN A 102 -11.11 4.14 1.04
C GLN A 102 -11.33 2.79 1.75
N VAL A 103 -11.77 1.76 1.03
CA VAL A 103 -11.94 0.39 1.55
C VAL A 103 -10.59 -0.17 2.01
N CYS A 104 -9.57 -0.01 1.19
CA CYS A 104 -8.22 -0.43 1.50
C CYS A 104 -7.66 0.31 2.74
N ARG A 105 -7.84 1.63 2.82
CA ARG A 105 -7.42 2.42 3.99
C ARG A 105 -8.10 1.95 5.26
N LEU A 106 -9.42 1.74 5.21
CA LEU A 106 -10.18 1.27 6.37
C LEU A 106 -9.69 -0.11 6.83
N ALA A 107 -9.41 -1.03 5.89
CA ALA A 107 -8.85 -2.33 6.22
C ALA A 107 -7.47 -2.19 6.91
N PHE A 108 -6.60 -1.32 6.40
CA PHE A 108 -5.30 -1.05 7.00
C PHE A 108 -5.42 -0.42 8.40
N GLU A 109 -6.31 0.54 8.60
CA GLU A 109 -6.54 1.16 9.91
C GLU A 109 -7.04 0.13 10.93
N LEU A 110 -7.97 -0.74 10.54
CA LEU A 110 -8.41 -1.83 11.42
C LEU A 110 -7.28 -2.83 11.70
N MET A 111 -6.42 -3.14 10.73
CA MET A 111 -5.24 -3.97 10.93
C MET A 111 -4.33 -3.41 12.04
N GLN A 112 -4.16 -2.07 12.13
CA GLN A 112 -3.39 -1.42 13.19
C GLN A 112 -3.98 -1.65 14.59
N THR A 113 -5.29 -1.88 14.70
CA THR A 113 -5.96 -2.09 16.00
C THR A 113 -5.80 -3.50 16.56
N LYS A 114 -5.21 -4.44 15.81
CA LYS A 114 -5.10 -5.86 16.18
C LYS A 114 -3.89 -6.18 17.10
N GLY A 115 -3.28 -5.17 17.69
CA GLY A 115 -2.22 -5.34 18.70
C GLY A 115 -0.83 -5.68 18.14
N VAL A 116 -0.67 -5.74 16.81
CA VAL A 116 0.61 -5.92 16.13
C VAL A 116 0.87 -4.69 15.26
N ASP A 117 2.09 -4.16 15.29
CA ASP A 117 2.50 -3.08 14.39
C ASP A 117 2.34 -3.51 12.91
N ALA A 118 1.32 -2.99 12.25
CA ALA A 118 1.03 -3.27 10.85
C ALA A 118 1.68 -2.26 9.89
N SER A 119 2.50 -1.32 10.37
CA SER A 119 3.12 -0.28 9.54
C SER A 119 4.02 -0.83 8.43
N LYS A 120 4.50 -2.08 8.57
CA LYS A 120 5.32 -2.80 7.59
C LYS A 120 4.58 -3.96 6.93
N ARG A 121 3.29 -4.11 7.16
CA ARG A 121 2.47 -5.24 6.70
C ARG A 121 1.57 -4.86 5.52
N PHE A 122 2.00 -3.92 4.70
CA PHE A 122 1.23 -3.50 3.53
C PHE A 122 2.13 -3.02 2.40
N VAL A 123 1.58 -3.06 1.19
CA VAL A 123 2.06 -2.34 0.00
C VAL A 123 0.89 -1.62 -0.64
N SER A 124 1.07 -0.34 -0.96
CA SER A 124 0.15 0.42 -1.79
C SER A 124 0.74 0.59 -3.19
N LEU A 125 -0.05 0.29 -4.23
CA LEU A 125 0.36 0.40 -5.62
C LEU A 125 0.34 1.86 -6.12
N ASP A 126 -0.33 2.75 -5.40
CA ASP A 126 -0.50 4.14 -5.81
C ASP A 126 -0.17 5.11 -4.68
N ASP A 127 -1.18 5.66 -4.02
CA ASP A 127 -0.99 6.69 -3.01
C ASP A 127 -0.33 6.13 -1.74
N THR A 128 0.47 6.96 -1.10
CA THR A 128 0.90 6.70 0.27
C THR A 128 -0.27 6.88 1.23
N TYR A 129 -0.24 6.17 2.35
CA TYR A 129 -1.19 6.42 3.42
C TYR A 129 -1.06 7.87 3.90
N TYR A 130 -2.16 8.62 3.91
CA TYR A 130 -2.23 9.94 4.49
C TYR A 130 -3.54 10.12 5.26
N PHE A 131 -3.47 10.83 6.35
CA PHE A 131 -4.64 11.24 7.10
C PHE A 131 -4.94 12.73 6.85
N GLY A 132 -6.14 13.04 6.41
CA GLY A 132 -6.66 14.40 6.41
C GLY A 132 -6.04 15.38 5.41
N GLY A 133 -5.88 14.99 4.15
CA GLY A 133 -5.64 15.95 3.06
C GLY A 133 -4.20 16.40 2.90
N GLY A 134 -3.34 15.50 2.50
CA GLY A 134 -2.07 15.85 1.87
C GLY A 134 -0.98 16.39 2.79
N LYS A 135 -0.84 15.84 4.00
CA LYS A 135 0.41 16.01 4.73
C LYS A 135 1.45 15.15 4.04
N PHE A 136 2.40 15.81 3.39
CA PHE A 136 3.57 15.16 2.88
C PHE A 136 4.35 14.55 4.05
N GLU A 137 4.82 13.32 3.90
CA GLU A 137 5.74 12.74 4.85
C GLU A 137 7.06 13.51 4.79
N LEU A 138 7.52 14.00 5.92
CA LEU A 138 8.85 14.59 6.03
C LEU A 138 9.85 13.49 6.37
N LEU A 139 10.92 13.44 5.60
CA LEU A 139 12.02 12.50 5.77
C LEU A 139 13.32 13.26 5.95
N GLN A 140 14.27 12.68 6.67
CA GLN A 140 15.60 13.24 6.84
C GLN A 140 16.64 12.36 6.17
N ALA A 141 17.52 12.95 5.38
CA ALA A 141 18.66 12.26 4.80
C ALA A 141 19.68 11.89 5.89
N VAL A 142 19.99 10.60 5.95
CA VAL A 142 21.01 10.03 6.86
C VAL A 142 22.30 9.68 6.11
N GLU A 143 22.25 9.65 4.79
CA GLU A 143 23.39 9.43 3.92
C GLU A 143 23.41 10.43 2.77
N ARG A 144 24.62 10.81 2.34
CA ARG A 144 24.81 11.65 1.16
C ARG A 144 24.37 10.92 -0.11
N HIS A 145 23.75 11.65 -1.05
CA HIS A 145 23.40 11.16 -2.36
C HIS A 145 23.83 12.16 -3.44
N GLU A 146 24.65 11.69 -4.37
CA GLU A 146 24.99 12.45 -5.57
C GLU A 146 23.92 12.22 -6.65
N ALA A 147 23.48 13.30 -7.27
CA ALA A 147 22.45 13.21 -8.29
C ALA A 147 22.94 12.42 -9.51
N LEU A 148 22.19 11.41 -9.88
CA LEU A 148 22.16 10.85 -11.23
C LEU A 148 21.07 11.56 -12.03
N ASP A 149 20.95 11.27 -13.32
CA ASP A 149 19.95 11.92 -14.17
C ASP A 149 18.53 11.75 -13.59
N GLY A 150 17.87 12.86 -13.32
CA GLY A 150 16.53 12.92 -12.69
C GLY A 150 16.49 12.76 -11.16
N ASP A 151 17.64 12.62 -10.50
CA ASP A 151 17.73 12.56 -9.04
C ASP A 151 18.00 13.95 -8.43
N ILE A 152 17.67 14.08 -7.14
CA ILE A 152 18.05 15.23 -6.32
C ILE A 152 19.31 14.91 -5.51
N VAL A 153 20.16 15.92 -5.29
CA VAL A 153 21.30 15.83 -4.36
C VAL A 153 20.78 15.83 -2.92
N LEU A 154 21.33 14.94 -2.08
CA LEU A 154 21.07 14.93 -0.65
C LEU A 154 22.38 15.11 0.12
N GLU A 155 22.37 16.05 1.04
CA GLU A 155 23.35 16.14 2.11
C GLU A 155 22.77 15.55 3.40
N ILE A 156 23.62 15.02 4.28
CA ILE A 156 23.16 14.50 5.57
C ILE A 156 22.45 15.61 6.35
N GLY A 157 21.26 15.32 6.84
CA GLY A 157 20.40 16.26 7.56
C GLY A 157 19.40 16.99 6.69
N ASP A 158 19.48 16.88 5.35
CA ASP A 158 18.45 17.45 4.47
C ASP A 158 17.08 16.90 4.79
N VAL A 159 16.08 17.77 4.83
CA VAL A 159 14.68 17.39 5.00
C VAL A 159 14.01 17.28 3.63
N ILE A 160 13.42 16.16 3.37
CA ILE A 160 12.74 15.85 2.12
C ILE A 160 11.24 15.79 2.38
N GLN A 161 10.48 16.55 1.61
CA GLN A 161 9.05 16.43 1.54
C GLN A 161 8.71 15.34 0.53
N ASN A 162 8.35 14.15 1.03
CA ASN A 162 8.09 12.99 0.18
C ASN A 162 6.74 13.15 -0.53
N HIS A 163 6.73 13.00 -1.85
CA HIS A 163 5.54 13.16 -2.69
C HIS A 163 4.96 11.82 -3.15
N ALA A 164 5.81 10.84 -3.42
CA ALA A 164 5.40 9.55 -3.94
C ALA A 164 6.47 8.48 -3.73
N ARG A 165 6.05 7.23 -3.68
CA ARG A 165 6.88 6.02 -3.60
C ARG A 165 6.66 5.16 -4.84
N PRO A 166 7.04 5.64 -6.05
CA PRO A 166 6.60 5.02 -7.29
C PRO A 166 7.21 3.63 -7.53
N ASP A 167 8.48 3.42 -7.13
CA ASP A 167 9.25 2.23 -7.48
C ASP A 167 10.04 1.70 -6.29
N GLY A 168 9.40 1.05 -5.35
CA GLY A 168 10.04 0.34 -4.27
C GLY A 168 11.13 1.14 -3.52
N TRP A 169 12.38 1.07 -3.94
CA TRP A 169 13.51 1.72 -3.27
C TRP A 169 13.83 3.14 -3.77
N ARG A 170 13.20 3.63 -4.86
CA ARG A 170 13.32 5.00 -5.34
C ARG A 170 12.05 5.77 -5.10
N TRP A 171 12.15 6.85 -4.36
CA TRP A 171 11.02 7.70 -4.01
C TRP A 171 11.17 9.07 -4.65
N LYS A 172 10.08 9.82 -4.75
CA LYS A 172 10.06 11.18 -5.32
C LYS A 172 9.67 12.19 -4.26
N GLY A 173 10.41 13.29 -4.20
CA GLY A 173 10.13 14.35 -3.25
C GLY A 173 10.79 15.66 -3.60
N VAL A 174 10.67 16.61 -2.68
CA VAL A 174 11.33 17.93 -2.73
C VAL A 174 12.36 18.00 -1.61
N ASN A 175 13.61 18.30 -1.95
CA ASN A 175 14.57 18.70 -0.94
C ASN A 175 14.22 20.11 -0.46
N THR A 176 13.82 20.25 0.81
CA THR A 176 13.35 21.54 1.35
C THR A 176 14.46 22.59 1.43
N ARG A 177 15.74 22.19 1.49
CA ARG A 177 16.88 23.10 1.50
C ARG A 177 17.15 23.70 0.12
N THR A 178 17.07 22.89 -0.95
CA THR A 178 17.42 23.34 -2.31
C THR A 178 16.21 23.73 -3.15
N GLY A 179 15.03 23.25 -2.79
CA GLY A 179 13.81 23.36 -3.60
C GLY A 179 13.75 22.41 -4.80
N GLU A 180 14.78 21.57 -4.99
CA GLU A 180 14.83 20.64 -6.10
C GLU A 180 13.80 19.51 -5.93
N VAL A 181 13.14 19.15 -7.04
CA VAL A 181 12.16 18.06 -7.13
C VAL A 181 12.74 16.93 -7.97
N GLY A 182 12.82 15.72 -7.42
CA GLY A 182 13.34 14.58 -8.18
C GLY A 182 13.27 13.28 -7.38
N MET A 183 13.92 12.26 -7.95
CA MET A 183 14.02 10.94 -7.33
C MET A 183 15.17 10.88 -6.33
N TYR A 184 15.06 9.98 -5.37
CA TYR A 184 16.12 9.69 -4.40
C TYR A 184 15.98 8.25 -3.85
N PRO A 185 17.09 7.63 -3.36
CA PRO A 185 17.06 6.32 -2.77
C PRO A 185 16.39 6.32 -1.39
N ALA A 186 15.33 5.53 -1.22
CA ALA A 186 14.56 5.43 0.02
C ALA A 186 15.39 4.97 1.23
N TYR A 187 16.42 4.14 1.01
CA TYR A 187 17.29 3.64 2.08
C TYR A 187 18.24 4.70 2.66
N LYS A 188 18.36 5.87 2.02
CA LYS A 188 19.19 6.99 2.49
C LYS A 188 18.44 7.99 3.37
N VAL A 189 17.17 7.73 3.64
CA VAL A 189 16.32 8.62 4.43
C VAL A 189 15.62 7.86 5.56
N VAL A 190 15.28 8.58 6.62
CA VAL A 190 14.49 8.10 7.75
C VAL A 190 13.33 9.08 8.01
N PRO A 191 12.25 8.68 8.71
CA PRO A 191 11.23 9.63 9.13
C PRO A 191 11.84 10.80 9.89
N TYR A 192 11.51 12.04 9.48
CA TYR A 192 11.96 13.25 10.17
C TYR A 192 11.23 13.36 11.51
N GLN A 193 11.98 13.39 12.59
CA GLN A 193 11.46 13.61 13.94
C GLN A 193 11.75 15.06 14.33
N ASP A 194 10.71 15.89 14.32
CA ASP A 194 10.80 17.23 14.88
C ASP A 194 10.66 17.16 16.40
N ALA A 195 11.75 17.46 17.10
CA ALA A 195 11.77 17.45 18.57
C ALA A 195 10.75 18.44 19.18
N ASP A 196 10.37 19.49 18.44
CA ASP A 196 9.40 20.49 18.90
C ASP A 196 7.96 19.98 18.87
N THR A 197 7.66 18.90 18.16
CA THR A 197 6.29 18.36 18.09
C THR A 197 5.88 17.62 19.38
N PHE A 198 6.83 17.16 20.17
CA PHE A 198 6.55 16.46 21.45
C PHE A 198 6.24 17.39 22.64
N GLN A 199 6.46 18.68 22.50
CA GLN A 199 6.20 19.66 23.59
C GLN A 199 4.79 20.27 23.60
N ARG A 200 3.87 19.85 22.72
CA ARG A 200 2.52 20.45 22.59
C ARG A 200 1.36 19.49 22.88
N TRP A 201 1.55 18.52 23.74
CA TRP A 201 0.45 17.71 24.30
C TRP A 201 0.42 17.78 25.81
#